data_fca4a2134ce547b000a25516aa2f9f8d
#
_entry.id   fca4a2134ce547b000a25516aa2f9f8d
#
_cell.length_a   1.000
_cell.length_b   1.000
_cell.length_c   1.000
_cell.angle_alpha   90.00
_cell.angle_beta   90.00
_cell.angle_gamma   90.00
#
_symmetry.space_group_name_H-M   'P 1'
#
loop_
_entity.id
_entity.type
_entity.pdbx_description
1 polymer ?
#
loop_
_entity_poly.entity_id
_entity_poly.type
_entity_poly.pdbx_seq_one_letter_code
_entity_poly.pdbx_strand_id
1 'polypeptide(L)'
;MGECPFGHTRIETANPFYDAKQAIHLALTAIMFWLGGILVLPGSTFSTSHSYRAMELIARESIWALAFLAVATVGAIGLFVTGPIRKISVIGLATAHGTFSVCLFLGNPSGTGSGTYGIIACLGYYLLYRRLFRI
;
A
#
# COMPACT_ATOMS: atom_id res chain seq x y z
N MET A 1 28.57 44.60 -24.50
CA MET A 1 27.99 43.90 -23.32
C MET A 1 26.95 42.93 -23.86
N GLY A 2 27.35 41.70 -24.01
CA GLY A 2 26.53 40.63 -24.58
C GLY A 2 25.98 39.74 -23.45
N GLU A 3 24.68 39.75 -23.29
CA GLU A 3 23.98 38.80 -22.39
C GLU A 3 24.01 37.40 -23.03
N CYS A 4 24.55 36.47 -22.33
CA CYS A 4 24.50 35.05 -22.71
C CYS A 4 23.11 34.50 -22.43
N PRO A 5 22.32 34.09 -23.46
CA PRO A 5 21.01 33.47 -23.26
C PRO A 5 21.14 31.95 -23.18
N PHE A 6 22.00 31.42 -22.32
CA PHE A 6 21.96 30.01 -22.00
C PHE A 6 21.25 29.85 -20.67
N GLY A 7 19.92 29.83 -20.76
CA GLY A 7 19.08 29.30 -19.71
C GLY A 7 19.55 27.85 -19.45
N HIS A 8 20.19 27.66 -18.31
CA HIS A 8 20.40 26.32 -17.77
C HIS A 8 19.04 25.67 -17.54
N THR A 9 18.53 24.97 -18.54
CA THR A 9 17.53 23.95 -18.32
C THR A 9 18.18 22.89 -17.44
N ARG A 10 18.04 23.08 -16.13
CA ARG A 10 18.35 22.05 -15.15
C ARG A 10 17.40 20.89 -15.48
N ILE A 11 17.90 19.93 -16.27
CA ILE A 11 17.26 18.61 -16.38
C ILE A 11 17.43 18.00 -14.99
N GLU A 12 16.50 18.31 -14.10
CA GLU A 12 16.29 17.50 -12.93
C GLU A 12 15.88 16.12 -13.43
N THR A 13 16.85 15.26 -13.64
CA THR A 13 16.63 13.82 -13.69
C THR A 13 16.14 13.44 -12.30
N ALA A 14 14.86 13.67 -12.06
CA ALA A 14 14.16 13.18 -10.89
C ALA A 14 14.30 11.67 -10.92
N ASN A 15 15.28 11.17 -10.16
CA ASN A 15 15.46 9.73 -10.00
C ASN A 15 14.19 9.23 -9.30
N PRO A 16 13.33 8.45 -9.98
CA PRO A 16 12.00 8.09 -9.48
C PRO A 16 12.04 7.34 -8.15
N PHE A 17 13.20 6.81 -7.77
CA PHE A 17 13.40 6.07 -6.53
C PHE A 17 13.74 6.96 -5.32
N TYR A 18 14.00 8.25 -5.50
CA TYR A 18 14.36 9.16 -4.42
C TYR A 18 13.21 10.04 -3.89
N ASP A 19 12.04 10.00 -4.49
CA ASP A 19 10.87 10.66 -3.90
C ASP A 19 10.32 9.78 -2.77
N ALA A 20 10.36 10.28 -1.54
CA ALA A 20 9.82 9.58 -0.36
C ALA A 20 8.38 9.09 -0.55
N LYS A 21 7.58 9.83 -1.33
CA LYS A 21 6.19 9.42 -1.65
C LYS A 21 6.14 8.15 -2.50
N GLN A 22 7.08 8.02 -3.42
CA GLN A 22 7.16 6.86 -4.30
C GLN A 22 7.71 5.65 -3.55
N ALA A 23 8.67 5.86 -2.66
CA ALA A 23 9.18 4.82 -1.77
C ALA A 23 8.10 4.25 -0.85
N ILE A 24 7.27 5.12 -0.25
CA ILE A 24 6.14 4.66 0.59
C ILE A 24 5.12 3.89 -0.26
N HIS A 25 4.76 4.39 -1.45
CA HIS A 25 3.83 3.68 -2.35
C HIS A 25 4.37 2.30 -2.74
N LEU A 26 5.66 2.21 -3.07
CA LEU A 26 6.32 0.94 -3.36
C LEU A 26 6.29 0.00 -2.16
N ALA A 27 6.61 0.50 -0.97
CA ALA A 27 6.58 -0.30 0.25
C ALA A 27 5.18 -0.85 0.55
N LEU A 28 4.13 -0.01 0.44
CA LEU A 28 2.74 -0.44 0.62
C LEU A 28 2.36 -1.55 -0.38
N THR A 29 2.77 -1.39 -1.64
CA THR A 29 2.52 -2.37 -2.69
C THR A 29 3.25 -3.70 -2.42
N ALA A 30 4.53 -3.63 -2.03
CA ALA A 30 5.34 -4.81 -1.74
C ALA A 30 4.78 -5.61 -0.54
N ILE A 31 4.37 -4.93 0.54
CA ILE A 31 3.76 -5.55 1.71
C ILE A 31 2.46 -6.25 1.29
N MET A 32 1.64 -5.64 0.44
CA MET A 32 0.38 -6.23 -0.01
C MET A 32 0.61 -7.46 -0.90
N PHE A 33 1.63 -7.44 -1.78
CA PHE A 33 2.05 -8.64 -2.53
C PHE A 33 2.52 -9.75 -1.61
N TRP A 34 3.31 -9.42 -0.59
CA TRP A 34 3.79 -10.37 0.39
C TRP A 34 2.63 -11.04 1.14
N LEU A 35 1.67 -10.25 1.63
CA LEU A 35 0.49 -10.77 2.32
C LEU A 35 -0.35 -11.66 1.41
N GLY A 36 -0.65 -11.21 0.20
CA GLY A 36 -1.38 -12.01 -0.77
C GLY A 36 -0.65 -13.30 -1.13
N GLY A 37 0.68 -13.22 -1.31
CA GLY A 37 1.52 -14.39 -1.61
C GLY A 37 1.52 -15.44 -0.50
N ILE A 38 1.62 -15.04 0.76
CA ILE A 38 1.55 -15.97 1.91
C ILE A 38 0.20 -16.70 1.93
N LEU A 39 -0.90 -16.00 1.66
CA LEU A 39 -2.23 -16.57 1.68
C LEU A 39 -2.53 -17.51 0.49
N VAL A 40 -1.73 -17.47 -0.58
CA VAL A 40 -1.81 -18.42 -1.71
C VAL A 40 -1.07 -19.72 -1.42
N LEU A 41 -0.07 -19.68 -0.53
CA LEU A 41 0.71 -20.88 -0.23
C LEU A 41 -0.16 -21.96 0.42
N PRO A 42 0.06 -23.23 0.06
CA PRO A 42 -0.66 -24.33 0.67
C PRO A 42 -0.31 -24.44 2.15
N GLY A 43 -1.25 -24.04 2.98
CA GLY A 43 -1.13 -24.08 4.43
C GLY A 43 -2.26 -23.21 4.98
N SER A 44 -3.04 -23.72 5.90
CA SER A 44 -4.17 -22.97 6.46
C SER A 44 -3.65 -21.90 7.44
N THR A 45 -3.22 -20.75 6.91
CA THR A 45 -2.74 -19.62 7.72
C THR A 45 -3.81 -19.15 8.71
N PHE A 46 -5.07 -19.17 8.29
CA PHE A 46 -6.19 -18.75 9.12
C PHE A 46 -6.47 -19.72 10.27
N SER A 47 -6.26 -21.01 10.10
CA SER A 47 -6.50 -22.01 11.14
C SER A 47 -5.37 -22.06 12.18
N THR A 48 -4.18 -21.57 11.86
CA THR A 48 -3.02 -21.63 12.74
C THR A 48 -2.89 -20.44 13.69
N SER A 49 -3.59 -19.33 13.42
CA SER A 49 -3.47 -18.12 14.22
C SER A 49 -4.83 -17.49 14.54
N HIS A 50 -5.09 -17.29 15.82
CA HIS A 50 -6.28 -16.61 16.32
C HIS A 50 -6.45 -15.18 15.74
N SER A 51 -5.34 -14.54 15.36
CA SER A 51 -5.37 -13.19 14.78
C SER A 51 -6.16 -13.10 13.47
N TYR A 52 -6.26 -14.19 12.71
CA TYR A 52 -6.98 -14.23 11.44
C TYR A 52 -8.45 -14.66 11.56
N ARG A 53 -8.92 -14.97 12.78
CA ARG A 53 -10.28 -15.47 13.01
C ARG A 53 -11.37 -14.54 12.47
N ALA A 54 -11.19 -13.24 12.61
CA ALA A 54 -12.15 -12.26 12.07
C ALA A 54 -12.18 -12.27 10.53
N MET A 55 -11.04 -12.50 9.88
CA MET A 55 -10.96 -12.61 8.42
C MET A 55 -11.65 -13.90 7.93
N GLU A 56 -11.45 -15.00 8.63
CA GLU A 56 -12.08 -16.30 8.33
C GLU A 56 -13.60 -16.23 8.38
N LEU A 57 -14.16 -15.45 9.32
CA LEU A 57 -15.61 -15.22 9.43
C LEU A 57 -16.19 -14.45 8.26
N ILE A 58 -15.41 -13.58 7.62
CA ILE A 58 -15.84 -12.74 6.51
C ILE A 58 -15.74 -13.50 5.18
N ALA A 59 -14.59 -14.13 4.92
CA ALA A 59 -14.34 -14.82 3.67
C ALA A 59 -13.24 -15.88 3.82
N ARG A 60 -13.22 -16.83 2.87
CA ARG A 60 -12.16 -17.84 2.78
C ARG A 60 -10.80 -17.20 2.51
N GLU A 61 -9.74 -17.84 2.98
CA GLU A 61 -8.34 -17.40 2.80
C GLU A 61 -7.99 -17.10 1.33
N SER A 62 -8.46 -17.92 0.40
CA SER A 62 -8.25 -17.71 -1.05
C SER A 62 -8.89 -16.43 -1.60
N ILE A 63 -10.02 -16.01 -1.04
CA ILE A 63 -10.68 -14.76 -1.43
C ILE A 63 -9.85 -13.56 -0.95
N TRP A 64 -9.34 -13.61 0.26
CA TRP A 64 -8.43 -12.61 0.80
C TRP A 64 -7.13 -12.53 0.00
N ALA A 65 -6.54 -13.69 -0.33
CA ALA A 65 -5.35 -13.76 -1.17
C ALA A 65 -5.57 -13.06 -2.50
N LEU A 66 -6.67 -13.37 -3.20
CA LEU A 66 -7.02 -12.76 -4.47
C LEU A 66 -7.24 -11.26 -4.35
N ALA A 67 -7.95 -10.81 -3.30
CA ALA A 67 -8.21 -9.40 -3.06
C ALA A 67 -6.89 -8.63 -2.82
N PHE A 68 -5.99 -9.15 -1.99
CA PHE A 68 -4.70 -8.50 -1.72
C PHE A 68 -3.81 -8.46 -2.95
N LEU A 69 -3.74 -9.54 -3.74
CA LEU A 69 -2.99 -9.56 -4.99
C LEU A 69 -3.56 -8.61 -6.03
N ALA A 70 -4.88 -8.49 -6.12
CA ALA A 70 -5.53 -7.53 -7.03
C ALA A 70 -5.19 -6.09 -6.62
N VAL A 71 -5.30 -5.74 -5.33
CA VAL A 71 -4.94 -4.41 -4.82
C VAL A 71 -3.46 -4.12 -5.03
N ALA A 72 -2.58 -5.11 -4.79
CA ALA A 72 -1.15 -4.98 -5.01
C ALA A 72 -0.82 -4.75 -6.49
N THR A 73 -1.51 -5.45 -7.40
CA THR A 73 -1.34 -5.26 -8.85
C THR A 73 -1.74 -3.85 -9.28
N VAL A 74 -2.90 -3.36 -8.82
CA VAL A 74 -3.32 -1.98 -9.05
C VAL A 74 -2.32 -0.99 -8.44
N GLY A 75 -1.79 -1.31 -7.26
CA GLY A 75 -0.71 -0.56 -6.61
C GLY A 75 0.53 -0.46 -7.49
N ALA A 76 0.98 -1.58 -8.04
CA ALA A 76 2.14 -1.64 -8.95
C ALA A 76 1.91 -0.81 -10.22
N ILE A 77 0.74 -0.92 -10.86
CA ILE A 77 0.38 -0.10 -12.01
C ILE A 77 0.43 1.38 -11.64
N GLY A 78 -0.08 1.75 -10.48
CA GLY A 78 -0.09 3.13 -9.97
C GLY A 78 1.29 3.73 -9.71
N LEU A 79 2.36 2.92 -9.64
CA LEU A 79 3.74 3.41 -9.56
C LEU A 79 4.22 3.99 -10.89
N PHE A 80 3.79 3.40 -12.01
CA PHE A 80 4.24 3.77 -13.35
C PHE A 80 3.30 4.75 -14.06
N VAL A 81 2.02 4.82 -13.62
CA VAL A 81 1.00 5.67 -14.23
C VAL A 81 0.75 6.90 -13.39
N THR A 82 0.58 8.07 -14.03
CA THR A 82 0.24 9.34 -13.39
C THR A 82 -1.28 9.59 -13.44
N GLY A 83 -1.75 10.59 -12.68
CA GLY A 83 -3.16 11.00 -12.74
C GLY A 83 -4.09 10.22 -11.80
N PRO A 84 -5.36 9.99 -12.20
CA PRO A 84 -6.39 9.42 -11.33
C PRO A 84 -6.10 7.98 -10.91
N ILE A 85 -5.52 7.17 -11.79
CA ILE A 85 -5.18 5.77 -11.52
C ILE A 85 -4.23 5.66 -10.33
N ARG A 86 -3.22 6.52 -10.27
CA ARG A 86 -2.29 6.57 -9.14
C ARG A 86 -2.98 6.96 -7.82
N LYS A 87 -3.99 7.83 -7.86
CA LYS A 87 -4.79 8.18 -6.66
C LYS A 87 -5.61 6.97 -6.20
N ILE A 88 -6.29 6.32 -7.12
CA ILE A 88 -7.10 5.11 -6.85
C ILE A 88 -6.23 4.00 -6.25
N SER A 89 -5.03 3.79 -6.79
CA SER A 89 -4.11 2.76 -6.26
C SER A 89 -3.67 3.04 -4.82
N VAL A 90 -3.36 4.30 -4.47
CA VAL A 90 -3.00 4.67 -3.09
C VAL A 90 -4.18 4.52 -2.15
N ILE A 91 -5.40 4.92 -2.58
CA ILE A 91 -6.63 4.71 -1.79
C ILE A 91 -6.85 3.22 -1.55
N GLY A 92 -6.78 2.42 -2.59
CA GLY A 92 -6.95 0.96 -2.50
C GLY A 92 -5.96 0.31 -1.53
N LEU A 93 -4.67 0.65 -1.65
CA LEU A 93 -3.63 0.16 -0.74
C LEU A 93 -3.88 0.59 0.71
N ALA A 94 -4.17 1.86 0.95
CA ALA A 94 -4.43 2.36 2.30
C ALA A 94 -5.67 1.70 2.93
N THR A 95 -6.74 1.56 2.16
CA THR A 95 -7.98 0.90 2.60
C THR A 95 -7.76 -0.58 2.90
N ALA A 96 -7.03 -1.31 2.03
CA ALA A 96 -6.74 -2.72 2.25
C ALA A 96 -5.90 -2.95 3.52
N HIS A 97 -4.85 -2.13 3.76
CA HIS A 97 -4.07 -2.20 4.99
C HIS A 97 -4.90 -1.84 6.22
N GLY A 98 -5.79 -0.84 6.12
CA GLY A 98 -6.71 -0.45 7.19
C GLY A 98 -7.69 -1.57 7.53
N THR A 99 -8.32 -2.18 6.53
CA THR A 99 -9.21 -3.33 6.71
C THR A 99 -8.49 -4.50 7.36
N PHE A 100 -7.29 -4.82 6.88
CA PHE A 100 -6.46 -5.88 7.46
C PHE A 100 -6.13 -5.59 8.92
N SER A 101 -5.73 -4.34 9.25
CA SER A 101 -5.48 -3.91 10.63
C SER A 101 -6.69 -4.12 11.54
N VAL A 102 -7.89 -3.71 11.09
CA VAL A 102 -9.14 -3.88 11.85
C VAL A 102 -9.44 -5.37 12.06
N CYS A 103 -9.31 -6.19 11.03
CA CYS A 103 -9.54 -7.63 11.14
C CYS A 103 -8.58 -8.29 12.15
N LEU A 104 -7.30 -7.91 12.14
CA LEU A 104 -6.32 -8.41 13.11
C LEU A 104 -6.65 -7.97 14.53
N PHE A 105 -7.09 -6.71 14.71
CA PHE A 105 -7.49 -6.20 16.01
C PHE A 105 -8.71 -6.95 16.56
N LEU A 106 -9.71 -7.21 15.73
CA LEU A 106 -10.91 -7.96 16.12
C LEU A 106 -10.60 -9.43 16.43
N GLY A 107 -9.62 -10.03 15.73
CA GLY A 107 -9.17 -11.39 15.99
C GLY A 107 -8.30 -11.52 17.25
N ASN A 108 -7.41 -10.57 17.48
CA ASN A 108 -6.51 -10.54 18.63
C ASN A 108 -6.15 -9.11 19.03
N PRO A 109 -6.93 -8.48 19.95
CA PRO A 109 -6.71 -7.10 20.35
C PRO A 109 -5.35 -6.82 21.01
N SER A 110 -4.74 -7.82 21.64
CA SER A 110 -3.42 -7.72 22.27
C SER A 110 -2.25 -7.97 21.31
N GLY A 111 -2.54 -8.34 20.08
CA GLY A 111 -1.51 -8.59 19.06
C GLY A 111 -0.89 -7.31 18.50
N THR A 112 0.42 -7.32 18.29
CA THR A 112 1.14 -6.17 17.72
C THR A 112 0.84 -5.93 16.25
N GLY A 113 0.34 -6.93 15.54
CA GLY A 113 0.06 -6.87 14.09
C GLY A 113 -0.95 -5.79 13.72
N SER A 114 -2.03 -5.62 14.50
CA SER A 114 -3.05 -4.61 14.24
C SER A 114 -2.48 -3.18 14.27
N GLY A 115 -1.64 -2.88 15.26
CA GLY A 115 -0.99 -1.56 15.36
C GLY A 115 -0.05 -1.29 14.19
N THR A 116 0.76 -2.26 13.79
CA THR A 116 1.70 -2.14 12.67
C THR A 116 0.96 -1.82 11.36
N TYR A 117 -0.07 -2.59 11.02
CA TYR A 117 -0.82 -2.35 9.79
C TYR A 117 -1.70 -1.10 9.86
N GLY A 118 -2.13 -0.68 11.04
CA GLY A 118 -2.80 0.60 11.27
C GLY A 118 -1.89 1.78 10.94
N ILE A 119 -0.64 1.76 11.41
CA ILE A 119 0.36 2.78 11.07
C ILE A 119 0.62 2.81 9.56
N ILE A 120 0.76 1.64 8.93
CA ILE A 120 0.96 1.51 7.48
C ILE A 120 -0.22 2.12 6.71
N ALA A 121 -1.45 1.87 7.13
CA ALA A 121 -2.65 2.47 6.55
C ALA A 121 -2.65 4.00 6.70
N CYS A 122 -2.29 4.52 7.88
CA CYS A 122 -2.17 5.96 8.14
C CYS A 122 -1.13 6.62 7.22
N LEU A 123 0.00 5.97 6.97
CA LEU A 123 0.99 6.48 5.99
C LEU A 123 0.40 6.57 4.59
N GLY A 124 -0.40 5.59 4.16
CA GLY A 124 -1.09 5.62 2.88
C GLY A 124 -2.08 6.79 2.78
N TYR A 125 -2.91 7.00 3.81
CA TYR A 125 -3.84 8.13 3.86
C TYR A 125 -3.12 9.48 3.95
N TYR A 126 -2.01 9.57 4.66
CA TYR A 126 -1.18 10.78 4.68
C TYR A 126 -0.63 11.14 3.30
N LEU A 127 -0.16 10.16 2.54
CA LEU A 127 0.26 10.38 1.16
C LEU A 127 -0.86 10.89 0.28
N LEU A 128 -2.06 10.33 0.45
CA LEU A 128 -3.24 10.76 -0.28
C LEU A 128 -3.61 12.20 0.06
N TYR A 129 -3.64 12.54 1.35
CA TYR A 129 -3.92 13.88 1.84
C TYR A 129 -2.97 14.92 1.25
N ARG A 130 -1.66 14.71 1.36
CA ARG A 130 -0.66 15.62 0.78
C ARG A 130 -0.76 15.78 -0.73
N ARG A 131 -1.33 14.79 -1.41
CA ARG A 131 -1.54 14.82 -2.85
C ARG A 131 -2.79 15.57 -3.27
N LEU A 132 -3.87 15.45 -2.47
CA LEU A 132 -5.14 16.12 -2.74
C LEU A 132 -5.06 17.63 -2.45
N PHE A 133 -4.37 18.00 -1.39
CA PHE A 133 -4.33 19.38 -0.91
C PHE A 133 -3.07 20.16 -1.33
N ARG A 134 -2.14 19.55 -2.05
CA ARG A 134 -0.91 20.20 -2.59
C ARG A 134 -0.22 21.13 -1.59
N ILE A 135 -0.08 20.69 -0.36
CA ILE A 135 0.70 21.39 0.66
C ILE A 135 2.16 20.98 0.58
#